data_895cb7c3dc9e24b81f7daffe2fe06dd6
#
_entry.id   895cb7c3dc9e24b81f7daffe2fe06dd6
#
_cell.length_a   1.000
_cell.length_b   1.000
_cell.length_c   1.000
_cell.angle_alpha   90.00
_cell.angle_beta   90.00
_cell.angle_gamma   90.00
#
_symmetry.space_group_name_H-M   'P 1'
#
loop_
_entity.id
_entity.type
_entity.pdbx_description
1 polymer ?
#
loop_
_entity_poly.entity_id
_entity_poly.type
_entity_poly.pdbx_seq_one_letter_code
_entity_poly.pdbx_strand_id
1 'polypeptide(L)'
;QMCIRDRPWWLLKKKDVRLRESDPYFIERVALFEEAVAKQVKDLTIANGGPIIMVQVENEYGSYGEDKGYVSQIRDIVRANFGNDIALFQCDWASNFTLNGLDDLIWTMNFGTGANVDQQFAKLKQLRPNSPLMCSEFWSGWFDKWGANHETRPAADMIKGIDDMLSRGISFSLYMTHGGTNWGHWAGANSPGFAPDV
;
A
#
# COMPACT_ATOMS: atom_id res chain seq x y z
N GLN A 1 -4.26 -6.19 -9.01
CA GLN A 1 -3.21 -5.26 -9.48
C GLN A 1 -1.92 -5.38 -8.71
N MET A 2 -1.98 -5.54 -7.42
CA MET A 2 -0.77 -5.64 -6.60
C MET A 2 -0.01 -6.96 -6.78
N CYS A 3 -0.66 -8.01 -7.22
CA CYS A 3 0.00 -9.28 -7.50
C CYS A 3 1.05 -9.18 -8.59
N ILE A 4 0.88 -8.25 -9.51
CA ILE A 4 1.82 -8.05 -10.60
C ILE A 4 2.89 -7.04 -10.18
N ARG A 5 2.57 -6.06 -9.31
CA ARG A 5 3.42 -4.94 -8.91
C ARG A 5 4.09 -4.21 -10.09
N ASP A 6 3.59 -4.48 -11.29
CA ASP A 6 4.17 -3.96 -12.49
C ASP A 6 3.67 -2.56 -12.76
N ARG A 7 4.59 -1.71 -13.07
CA ARG A 7 4.26 -0.44 -13.69
C ARG A 7 4.07 -0.63 -15.17
N PRO A 8 3.27 0.20 -15.82
CA PRO A 8 3.15 0.14 -17.26
C PRO A 8 4.53 0.21 -17.90
N TRP A 9 4.90 -0.82 -18.65
CA TRP A 9 6.22 -0.96 -19.25
C TRP A 9 6.61 0.22 -20.15
N TRP A 10 5.64 0.92 -20.71
CA TRP A 10 5.88 2.10 -21.54
C TRP A 10 6.51 3.26 -20.77
N LEU A 11 6.38 3.34 -19.44
CA LEU A 11 7.10 4.30 -18.62
C LEU A 11 8.61 4.18 -18.81
N LEU A 12 9.11 2.94 -18.92
CA LEU A 12 10.52 2.65 -19.05
C LEU A 12 11.08 2.98 -20.45
N LYS A 13 10.22 3.32 -21.43
CA LYS A 13 10.66 3.83 -22.72
C LYS A 13 11.22 5.25 -22.64
N LYS A 14 10.84 6.00 -21.62
CA LYS A 14 11.42 7.32 -21.36
C LYS A 14 12.80 7.11 -20.75
N LYS A 15 13.85 7.50 -21.48
CA LYS A 15 15.21 7.48 -20.94
C LYS A 15 15.30 8.32 -19.68
N ASP A 16 16.07 7.84 -18.73
CA ASP A 16 16.40 8.52 -17.48
C ASP A 16 15.18 8.85 -16.59
N VAL A 17 14.02 8.22 -16.82
CA VAL A 17 12.87 8.36 -15.92
C VAL A 17 13.18 7.77 -14.55
N ARG A 18 12.93 8.56 -13.53
CA ARG A 18 13.06 8.14 -12.13
C ARG A 18 11.68 7.82 -11.57
N LEU A 19 11.44 6.54 -11.30
CA LEU A 19 10.17 6.06 -10.79
C LEU A 19 10.08 6.27 -9.27
N ARG A 20 8.91 6.66 -8.79
CA ARG A 20 8.64 6.95 -7.38
C ARG A 20 9.58 8.03 -6.82
N GLU A 21 9.81 9.04 -7.62
CA GLU A 21 10.55 10.26 -7.29
C GLU A 21 9.84 11.47 -7.90
N SER A 22 10.28 12.68 -7.51
CA SER A 22 9.78 13.94 -8.08
C SER A 22 10.25 14.17 -9.54
N ASP A 23 10.20 13.12 -10.36
CA ASP A 23 10.48 13.21 -11.79
C ASP A 23 9.25 13.80 -12.52
N PRO A 24 9.41 14.92 -13.27
CA PRO A 24 8.27 15.60 -13.88
C PRO A 24 7.45 14.72 -14.82
N TYR A 25 8.10 13.86 -15.59
CA TYR A 25 7.39 12.94 -16.48
C TYR A 25 6.62 11.88 -15.71
N PHE A 26 7.25 11.30 -14.68
CA PHE A 26 6.58 10.30 -13.84
C PHE A 26 5.36 10.90 -13.11
N ILE A 27 5.53 12.07 -12.50
CA ILE A 27 4.45 12.78 -11.79
C ILE A 27 3.29 13.12 -12.73
N GLU A 28 3.58 13.60 -13.95
CA GLU A 28 2.55 13.85 -14.96
C GLU A 28 1.74 12.58 -15.29
N ARG A 29 2.42 11.44 -15.48
CA ARG A 29 1.74 10.17 -15.76
C ARG A 29 0.91 9.67 -14.59
N VAL A 30 1.40 9.87 -13.36
CA VAL A 30 0.62 9.58 -12.15
C VAL A 30 -0.63 10.46 -12.09
N ALA A 31 -0.50 11.76 -12.33
CA ALA A 31 -1.64 12.67 -12.30
C ALA A 31 -2.73 12.28 -13.31
N LEU A 32 -2.35 11.93 -14.53
CA LEU A 32 -3.30 11.46 -15.55
C LEU A 32 -3.97 10.13 -15.16
N PHE A 33 -3.24 9.23 -14.52
CA PHE A 33 -3.80 7.97 -14.05
C PHE A 33 -4.80 8.20 -12.91
N GLU A 34 -4.43 8.99 -11.91
CA GLU A 34 -5.28 9.30 -10.76
C GLU A 34 -6.55 10.05 -11.20
N GLU A 35 -6.44 10.97 -12.17
CA GLU A 35 -7.61 11.64 -12.76
C GLU A 35 -8.54 10.63 -13.43
N ALA A 36 -8.00 9.69 -14.20
CA ALA A 36 -8.79 8.67 -14.88
C ALA A 36 -9.50 7.73 -13.89
N VAL A 37 -8.82 7.34 -12.81
CA VAL A 37 -9.41 6.52 -11.74
C VAL A 37 -10.50 7.31 -11.01
N ALA A 38 -10.20 8.53 -10.60
CA ALA A 38 -11.16 9.36 -9.88
C ALA A 38 -12.44 9.61 -10.68
N LYS A 39 -12.36 9.81 -11.98
CA LYS A 39 -13.54 9.94 -12.87
C LYS A 39 -14.47 8.72 -12.82
N GLN A 40 -13.95 7.55 -12.50
CA GLN A 40 -14.74 6.31 -12.42
C GLN A 40 -15.34 6.07 -11.04
N VAL A 41 -14.68 6.52 -9.97
CA VAL A 41 -15.01 6.07 -8.61
C VAL A 41 -15.34 7.21 -7.63
N LYS A 42 -15.14 8.47 -7.98
CA LYS A 42 -15.36 9.63 -7.09
C LYS A 42 -16.80 9.67 -6.55
N ASP A 43 -17.77 9.38 -7.38
CA ASP A 43 -19.19 9.38 -6.99
C ASP A 43 -19.52 8.23 -6.02
N LEU A 44 -18.62 7.26 -5.87
CA LEU A 44 -18.75 6.13 -4.94
C LEU A 44 -18.07 6.38 -3.59
N THR A 45 -17.58 7.59 -3.35
CA THR A 45 -16.99 7.93 -2.04
C THR A 45 -18.09 8.11 -0.98
N ILE A 46 -17.72 7.95 0.29
CA ILE A 46 -18.65 8.07 1.42
C ILE A 46 -19.28 9.47 1.49
N ALA A 47 -18.57 10.50 1.07
CA ALA A 47 -19.12 11.85 0.97
C ALA A 47 -20.30 11.96 0.01
N ASN A 48 -20.39 11.08 -0.96
CA ASN A 48 -21.50 10.95 -1.94
C ASN A 48 -22.45 9.78 -1.60
N GLY A 49 -22.33 9.18 -0.41
CA GLY A 49 -23.16 8.05 0.01
C GLY A 49 -22.68 6.69 -0.51
N GLY A 50 -21.50 6.62 -1.12
CA GLY A 50 -20.93 5.38 -1.63
C GLY A 50 -20.09 4.60 -0.59
N PRO A 51 -19.57 3.43 -0.96
CA PRO A 51 -18.87 2.53 -0.05
C PRO A 51 -17.37 2.85 0.13
N ILE A 52 -16.79 3.77 -0.63
CA ILE A 52 -15.37 4.12 -0.53
C ILE A 52 -15.17 5.08 0.64
N ILE A 53 -14.52 4.61 1.71
CA ILE A 53 -14.33 5.38 2.94
C ILE A 53 -13.00 6.12 3.00
N MET A 54 -11.97 5.63 2.31
CA MET A 54 -10.62 6.19 2.31
C MET A 54 -9.92 5.95 0.98
N VAL A 55 -8.94 6.80 0.66
CA VAL A 55 -8.06 6.62 -0.50
C VAL A 55 -6.61 6.59 -0.04
N GLN A 56 -5.85 5.63 -0.55
CA GLN A 56 -4.44 5.45 -0.20
C GLN A 56 -3.54 6.36 -1.04
N VAL A 57 -2.59 6.99 -0.36
CA VAL A 57 -1.52 7.79 -0.96
C VAL A 57 -0.24 6.97 -0.95
N GLU A 58 0.26 6.61 -2.12
CA GLU A 58 1.45 5.74 -2.28
C GLU A 58 1.28 4.35 -1.64
N ASN A 59 2.31 3.53 -1.64
CA ASN A 59 2.31 2.22 -1.00
C ASN A 59 3.71 1.89 -0.45
N GLU A 60 3.82 1.75 0.87
CA GLU A 60 5.05 1.33 1.55
C GLU A 60 6.28 2.11 1.08
N TYR A 61 6.13 3.41 0.90
CA TYR A 61 7.20 4.22 0.34
C TYR A 61 8.44 4.29 1.24
N GLY A 62 8.30 4.18 2.55
CA GLY A 62 9.41 4.12 3.49
C GLY A 62 10.33 2.91 3.31
N SER A 63 9.85 1.86 2.64
CA SER A 63 10.67 0.72 2.22
C SER A 63 11.42 0.97 0.91
N TYR A 64 11.12 2.06 0.21
CA TYR A 64 11.70 2.43 -1.08
C TYR A 64 12.54 3.71 -1.01
N GLY A 65 12.05 4.74 -0.32
CA GLY A 65 12.70 6.05 -0.26
C GLY A 65 12.20 6.90 0.91
N GLU A 66 12.78 8.10 1.04
CA GLU A 66 12.51 9.01 2.15
C GLU A 66 12.06 10.42 1.67
N ASP A 67 11.74 10.57 0.39
CA ASP A 67 11.37 11.87 -0.20
C ASP A 67 9.93 12.26 0.16
N LYS A 68 9.77 12.99 1.27
CA LYS A 68 8.48 13.58 1.65
C LYS A 68 7.92 14.54 0.61
N GLY A 69 8.76 15.18 -0.17
CA GLY A 69 8.36 16.08 -1.25
C GLY A 69 7.62 15.33 -2.35
N TYR A 70 8.15 14.17 -2.73
CA TYR A 70 7.47 13.28 -3.66
C TYR A 70 6.12 12.80 -3.11
N VAL A 71 6.08 12.28 -1.89
CA VAL A 71 4.83 11.78 -1.28
C VAL A 71 3.79 12.90 -1.17
N SER A 72 4.24 14.13 -0.86
CA SER A 72 3.34 15.30 -0.84
C SER A 72 2.74 15.60 -2.20
N GLN A 73 3.51 15.48 -3.28
CA GLN A 73 3.00 15.66 -4.65
C GLN A 73 1.93 14.61 -4.99
N ILE A 74 2.16 13.34 -4.62
CA ILE A 74 1.15 12.28 -4.81
C ILE A 74 -0.12 12.59 -4.00
N ARG A 75 0.01 12.99 -2.72
CA ARG A 75 -1.11 13.40 -1.87
C ARG A 75 -1.90 14.54 -2.52
N ASP A 76 -1.22 15.55 -3.04
CA ASP A 76 -1.85 16.73 -3.66
C ASP A 76 -2.61 16.35 -4.94
N ILE A 77 -2.06 15.45 -5.75
CA ILE A 77 -2.73 14.89 -6.93
C ILE A 77 -4.01 14.14 -6.51
N VAL A 78 -3.94 13.29 -5.49
CA VAL A 78 -5.12 12.57 -4.99
C VAL A 78 -6.16 13.56 -4.47
N ARG A 79 -5.76 14.57 -3.67
CA ARG A 79 -6.67 15.62 -3.18
C ARG A 79 -7.33 16.42 -4.30
N ALA A 80 -6.58 16.79 -5.32
CA ALA A 80 -7.13 17.52 -6.47
C ALA A 80 -8.24 16.74 -7.19
N ASN A 81 -8.13 15.41 -7.22
CA ASN A 81 -9.07 14.56 -7.93
C ASN A 81 -10.26 14.11 -7.07
N PHE A 82 -10.04 13.75 -5.80
CA PHE A 82 -11.06 13.21 -4.91
C PHE A 82 -11.71 14.27 -4.02
N GLY A 83 -11.07 15.42 -3.81
CA GLY A 83 -11.54 16.47 -2.92
C GLY A 83 -11.09 16.29 -1.47
N ASN A 84 -11.63 17.13 -0.57
CA ASN A 84 -11.23 17.17 0.83
C ASN A 84 -12.15 16.35 1.75
N ASP A 85 -13.29 15.90 1.25
CA ASP A 85 -14.32 15.22 2.04
C ASP A 85 -14.10 13.70 2.16
N ILE A 86 -12.99 13.20 1.66
CA ILE A 86 -12.55 11.81 1.80
C ILE A 86 -11.29 11.72 2.65
N ALA A 87 -11.24 10.78 3.57
CA ALA A 87 -10.02 10.51 4.33
C ALA A 87 -8.93 9.94 3.43
N LEU A 88 -7.70 10.43 3.59
CA LEU A 88 -6.52 9.87 2.94
C LEU A 88 -5.65 9.15 3.96
N PHE A 89 -4.99 8.08 3.54
CA PHE A 89 -4.08 7.33 4.39
C PHE A 89 -2.80 6.93 3.66
N GLN A 90 -1.76 6.70 4.45
CA GLN A 90 -0.51 6.08 4.03
C GLN A 90 -0.35 4.75 4.76
N CYS A 91 0.22 3.78 4.09
CA CYS A 91 0.61 2.52 4.71
C CYS A 91 2.12 2.32 4.64
N ASP A 92 2.66 1.67 5.65
CA ASP A 92 4.05 1.20 5.65
C ASP A 92 4.25 0.11 6.72
N TRP A 93 5.45 -0.44 6.77
CA TRP A 93 5.88 -1.30 7.87
C TRP A 93 6.13 -0.46 9.12
N ALA A 94 5.94 -1.05 10.27
CA ALA A 94 6.13 -0.38 11.56
C ALA A 94 7.54 0.22 11.76
N SER A 95 8.55 -0.30 11.05
CA SER A 95 9.92 0.23 11.06
C SER A 95 10.09 1.49 10.22
N ASN A 96 9.27 1.70 9.19
CA ASN A 96 9.55 2.63 8.10
C ASN A 96 8.56 3.80 7.99
N PHE A 97 7.35 3.69 8.60
CA PHE A 97 6.28 4.67 8.40
C PHE A 97 6.65 6.12 8.80
N THR A 98 7.66 6.29 9.66
CA THR A 98 8.11 7.62 10.10
C THR A 98 9.04 8.30 9.12
N LEU A 99 9.61 7.59 8.16
CA LEU A 99 10.62 8.14 7.23
C LEU A 99 10.02 9.19 6.30
N ASN A 100 8.78 8.99 5.87
CA ASN A 100 8.11 9.89 4.94
C ASN A 100 6.64 10.14 5.27
N GLY A 101 6.20 9.83 6.48
CA GLY A 101 4.83 10.04 6.93
C GLY A 101 4.41 11.52 6.85
N LEU A 102 3.26 11.80 6.24
CA LEU A 102 2.64 13.12 6.19
C LEU A 102 1.67 13.29 7.35
N ASP A 103 1.69 14.47 7.98
CA ASP A 103 0.95 14.69 9.22
C ASP A 103 -0.57 14.81 9.03
N ASP A 104 -1.00 15.16 7.84
CA ASP A 104 -2.41 15.28 7.46
C ASP A 104 -3.05 13.97 6.97
N LEU A 105 -2.27 12.87 6.94
CA LEU A 105 -2.76 11.55 6.55
C LEU A 105 -2.94 10.63 7.76
N ILE A 106 -3.86 9.68 7.64
CA ILE A 106 -3.96 8.54 8.57
C ILE A 106 -2.78 7.61 8.29
N TRP A 107 -2.07 7.19 9.33
CA TRP A 107 -0.98 6.23 9.19
C TRP A 107 -1.46 4.83 9.55
N THR A 108 -1.29 3.90 8.64
CA THR A 108 -1.68 2.50 8.80
C THR A 108 -0.45 1.60 8.71
N MET A 109 -0.52 0.42 9.34
CA MET A 109 0.57 -0.55 9.38
C MET A 109 0.25 -1.74 8.49
N ASN A 110 1.27 -2.27 7.81
CA ASN A 110 1.20 -3.52 7.05
C ASN A 110 2.03 -4.59 7.74
N PHE A 111 1.42 -5.75 7.99
CA PHE A 111 2.10 -6.92 8.58
C PHE A 111 1.31 -8.20 8.32
N GLY A 112 1.96 -9.34 8.53
CA GLY A 112 1.35 -10.66 8.30
C GLY A 112 1.05 -11.43 9.56
N THR A 113 0.60 -12.68 9.35
CA THR A 113 0.37 -13.66 10.40
C THR A 113 1.61 -13.86 11.26
N GLY A 114 1.42 -14.08 12.57
CA GLY A 114 2.50 -14.24 13.54
C GLY A 114 3.13 -12.95 14.05
N ALA A 115 2.79 -11.78 13.50
CA ALA A 115 3.27 -10.51 14.00
C ALA A 115 2.71 -10.21 15.41
N ASN A 116 3.54 -9.59 16.26
CA ASN A 116 3.09 -9.06 17.54
C ASN A 116 2.37 -7.74 17.30
N VAL A 117 1.04 -7.74 17.38
CA VAL A 117 0.18 -6.59 17.06
C VAL A 117 0.51 -5.36 17.91
N ASP A 118 0.80 -5.53 19.20
CA ASP A 118 1.14 -4.39 20.06
C ASP A 118 2.46 -3.72 19.64
N GLN A 119 3.45 -4.51 19.23
CA GLN A 119 4.72 -3.97 18.71
C GLN A 119 4.53 -3.23 17.39
N GLN A 120 3.65 -3.72 16.49
CA GLN A 120 3.39 -3.04 15.23
C GLN A 120 2.82 -1.62 15.42
N PHE A 121 2.03 -1.40 16.45
CA PHE A 121 1.41 -0.11 16.70
C PHE A 121 2.08 0.71 17.82
N ALA A 122 3.09 0.17 18.51
CA ALA A 122 3.70 0.84 19.65
C ALA A 122 4.18 2.26 19.34
N LYS A 123 4.91 2.42 18.25
CA LYS A 123 5.45 3.73 17.85
C LYS A 123 4.36 4.69 17.36
N LEU A 124 3.35 4.18 16.65
CA LEU A 124 2.22 5.01 16.23
C LEU A 124 1.45 5.54 17.45
N LYS A 125 1.15 4.69 18.42
CA LYS A 125 0.49 5.09 19.67
C LYS A 125 1.29 6.14 20.44
N GLN A 126 2.62 6.03 20.43
CA GLN A 126 3.50 7.01 21.08
C GLN A 126 3.47 8.38 20.37
N LEU A 127 3.54 8.39 19.05
CA LEU A 127 3.62 9.62 18.25
C LEU A 127 2.25 10.27 18.02
N ARG A 128 1.22 9.46 17.89
CA ARG A 128 -0.16 9.88 17.59
C ARG A 128 -1.16 9.08 18.43
N PRO A 129 -1.28 9.36 19.75
CA PRO A 129 -2.08 8.56 20.66
C PRO A 129 -3.59 8.51 20.31
N ASN A 130 -4.07 9.51 19.57
CA ASN A 130 -5.47 9.60 19.14
C ASN A 130 -5.67 9.14 17.68
N SER A 131 -4.66 8.59 17.01
CA SER A 131 -4.80 8.09 15.65
C SER A 131 -5.66 6.82 15.65
N PRO A 132 -6.57 6.65 14.68
CA PRO A 132 -7.19 5.35 14.45
C PRO A 132 -6.13 4.31 14.15
N LEU A 133 -6.33 3.10 14.63
CA LEU A 133 -5.41 1.99 14.39
C LEU A 133 -5.98 1.08 13.31
N MET A 134 -5.19 0.85 12.26
CA MET A 134 -5.58 0.00 11.15
C MET A 134 -4.38 -0.74 10.57
N CYS A 135 -4.55 -2.03 10.33
CA CYS A 135 -3.69 -2.82 9.46
C CYS A 135 -4.28 -2.78 8.05
N SER A 136 -3.67 -2.02 7.16
CA SER A 136 -4.19 -1.83 5.80
C SER A 136 -3.90 -2.99 4.86
N GLU A 137 -2.85 -3.77 5.14
CA GLU A 137 -2.59 -5.06 4.51
C GLU A 137 -2.24 -6.08 5.59
N PHE A 138 -3.19 -6.96 5.90
CA PHE A 138 -2.91 -8.12 6.74
C PHE A 138 -2.66 -9.33 5.86
N TRP A 139 -1.41 -9.80 5.83
CA TRP A 139 -0.97 -10.85 4.94
C TRP A 139 -1.27 -12.24 5.50
N SER A 140 -2.16 -12.97 4.82
CA SER A 140 -2.51 -14.37 5.15
C SER A 140 -1.59 -15.40 4.50
N GLY A 141 -0.68 -15.00 3.64
CA GLY A 141 0.27 -15.84 2.92
C GLY A 141 1.44 -15.02 2.38
N TRP A 142 2.11 -15.56 1.38
CA TRP A 142 3.21 -14.89 0.69
C TRP A 142 3.27 -15.33 -0.78
N PHE A 143 4.15 -14.72 -1.54
CA PHE A 143 4.36 -15.07 -2.94
C PHE A 143 5.04 -16.41 -3.10
N ASP A 144 4.59 -17.21 -4.06
CA ASP A 144 5.37 -18.32 -4.57
C ASP A 144 6.53 -17.80 -5.44
N LYS A 145 7.57 -18.59 -5.51
CA LYS A 145 8.75 -18.35 -6.35
C LYS A 145 8.97 -19.55 -7.24
N TRP A 146 9.41 -19.30 -8.46
CA TRP A 146 9.80 -20.36 -9.36
C TRP A 146 10.89 -21.24 -8.74
N GLY A 147 10.69 -22.57 -8.77
CA GLY A 147 11.63 -23.53 -8.23
C GLY A 147 11.68 -23.65 -6.70
N ALA A 148 10.93 -22.86 -5.97
CA ALA A 148 10.80 -22.97 -4.52
C ALA A 148 9.59 -23.80 -4.10
N ASN A 149 9.54 -24.18 -2.81
CA ASN A 149 8.35 -24.80 -2.25
C ASN A 149 7.19 -23.81 -2.23
N HIS A 150 5.97 -24.33 -2.41
CA HIS A 150 4.75 -23.54 -2.30
C HIS A 150 4.62 -22.91 -0.91
N GLU A 151 4.37 -21.59 -0.88
CA GLU A 151 4.18 -20.84 0.35
C GLU A 151 2.81 -21.12 0.96
N THR A 152 2.80 -21.63 2.19
CA THR A 152 1.56 -21.93 2.91
C THR A 152 1.58 -21.33 4.31
N ARG A 153 0.42 -21.01 4.82
CA ARG A 153 0.21 -20.56 6.20
C ARG A 153 -1.00 -21.29 6.77
N PRO A 154 -0.96 -21.75 8.03
CA PRO A 154 -2.12 -22.33 8.69
C PRO A 154 -3.26 -21.31 8.80
N ALA A 155 -4.49 -21.71 8.51
CA ALA A 155 -5.66 -20.85 8.69
C ALA A 155 -5.81 -20.35 10.13
N ALA A 156 -5.39 -21.16 11.11
CA ALA A 156 -5.39 -20.79 12.51
C ALA A 156 -4.55 -19.53 12.82
N ASP A 157 -3.42 -19.35 12.12
CA ASP A 157 -2.56 -18.18 12.33
C ASP A 157 -3.23 -16.90 11.81
N MET A 158 -3.97 -17.01 10.72
CA MET A 158 -4.77 -15.89 10.19
C MET A 158 -5.90 -15.52 11.16
N ILE A 159 -6.66 -16.52 11.65
CA ILE A 159 -7.75 -16.31 12.61
C ILE A 159 -7.20 -15.66 13.87
N LYS A 160 -6.10 -16.20 14.42
CA LYS A 160 -5.45 -15.60 15.59
C LYS A 160 -5.06 -14.14 15.37
N GLY A 161 -4.46 -13.81 14.24
CA GLY A 161 -4.07 -12.43 13.93
C GLY A 161 -5.26 -11.48 13.85
N ILE A 162 -6.38 -11.93 13.27
CA ILE A 162 -7.63 -11.17 13.22
C ILE A 162 -8.20 -10.96 14.63
N ASP A 163 -8.26 -12.01 15.44
CA ASP A 163 -8.74 -11.92 16.82
C ASP A 163 -7.86 -10.99 17.67
N ASP A 164 -6.55 -11.07 17.50
CA ASP A 164 -5.59 -10.18 18.15
C ASP A 164 -5.82 -8.70 17.78
N MET A 165 -6.15 -8.39 16.54
CA MET A 165 -6.50 -7.03 16.11
C MET A 165 -7.86 -6.59 16.63
N LEU A 166 -8.90 -7.40 16.46
CA LEU A 166 -10.27 -7.06 16.87
C LEU A 166 -10.39 -6.85 18.38
N SER A 167 -9.72 -7.69 19.18
CA SER A 167 -9.71 -7.56 20.65
C SER A 167 -9.09 -6.24 21.14
N ARG A 168 -8.30 -5.57 20.29
CA ARG A 168 -7.66 -4.27 20.53
C ARG A 168 -8.35 -3.09 19.84
N GLY A 169 -9.49 -3.32 19.18
CA GLY A 169 -10.21 -2.29 18.43
C GLY A 169 -9.46 -1.81 17.19
N ILE A 170 -8.63 -2.67 16.60
CA ILE A 170 -7.84 -2.35 15.41
C ILE A 170 -8.60 -2.81 14.17
N SER A 171 -8.79 -1.90 13.22
CA SER A 171 -9.36 -2.21 11.91
C SER A 171 -8.34 -2.95 11.04
N PHE A 172 -8.83 -3.76 10.10
CA PHE A 172 -7.94 -4.46 9.19
C PHE A 172 -8.52 -4.62 7.78
N SER A 173 -7.63 -4.81 6.82
CA SER A 173 -7.95 -5.21 5.44
C SER A 173 -7.12 -6.44 5.09
N LEU A 174 -7.78 -7.50 4.66
CA LEU A 174 -7.08 -8.72 4.26
C LEU A 174 -6.35 -8.51 2.92
N TYR A 175 -5.09 -8.88 2.89
CA TYR A 175 -4.29 -8.87 1.69
C TYR A 175 -3.65 -10.24 1.44
N MET A 176 -4.26 -11.16 0.66
CA MET A 176 -5.48 -10.96 -0.08
C MET A 176 -6.43 -12.14 0.17
N THR A 177 -7.73 -11.92 0.01
CA THR A 177 -8.71 -13.01 -0.06
C THR A 177 -8.73 -13.67 -1.44
N HIS A 178 -8.25 -12.95 -2.46
CA HIS A 178 -8.17 -13.42 -3.84
C HIS A 178 -6.98 -12.78 -4.56
N GLY A 179 -6.04 -13.59 -5.03
CA GLY A 179 -4.80 -13.15 -5.66
C GLY A 179 -4.92 -12.70 -7.11
N GLY A 180 -5.99 -13.06 -7.78
CA GLY A 180 -6.15 -12.83 -9.21
C GLY A 180 -5.42 -13.85 -10.08
N THR A 181 -5.52 -13.69 -11.38
CA THR A 181 -4.88 -14.57 -12.37
C THR A 181 -3.48 -14.06 -12.72
N ASN A 182 -2.51 -14.95 -12.65
CA ASN A 182 -1.17 -14.73 -13.20
C ASN A 182 -1.15 -15.20 -14.67
N TRP A 183 -0.72 -14.32 -15.57
CA TRP A 183 -0.71 -14.57 -17.02
C TRP A 183 0.68 -15.00 -17.47
N GLY A 184 1.03 -16.27 -17.23
CA GLY A 184 2.31 -16.84 -17.63
C GLY A 184 3.49 -16.00 -17.09
N HIS A 185 4.36 -15.58 -18.00
CA HIS A 185 5.55 -14.79 -17.69
C HIS A 185 5.30 -13.27 -17.55
N TRP A 186 4.06 -12.83 -17.67
CA TRP A 186 3.69 -11.42 -17.50
C TRP A 186 3.62 -10.98 -16.03
N ALA A 187 3.53 -11.92 -15.11
CA ALA A 187 3.67 -11.62 -13.68
C ALA A 187 5.14 -11.34 -13.36
N GLY A 188 5.40 -10.26 -12.62
CA GLY A 188 6.73 -9.90 -12.17
C GLY A 188 7.34 -10.95 -11.24
N ALA A 189 8.65 -10.92 -11.09
CA ALA A 189 9.37 -11.74 -10.14
C ALA A 189 9.60 -10.98 -8.84
N ASN A 190 9.38 -11.65 -7.70
CA ASN A 190 9.80 -11.17 -6.40
C ASN A 190 11.03 -11.98 -5.97
N SER A 191 12.20 -11.55 -6.38
CA SER A 191 13.46 -12.24 -6.12
C SER A 191 14.33 -11.47 -5.14
N PRO A 192 14.49 -11.92 -3.90
CA PRO A 192 15.50 -11.39 -3.00
C PRO A 192 16.88 -11.73 -3.54
N GLY A 193 17.76 -10.75 -3.58
CA GLY A 193 19.08 -10.94 -4.18
C GLY A 193 18.97 -11.20 -5.67
N PHE A 194 18.22 -10.37 -6.33
CA PHE A 194 18.00 -10.40 -7.76
C PHE A 194 19.32 -10.66 -8.52
N ALA A 195 19.41 -11.81 -9.13
CA ALA A 195 20.44 -12.05 -10.11
C ALA A 195 20.02 -11.34 -11.40
N PRO A 196 20.90 -10.55 -12.03
CA PRO A 196 20.56 -9.86 -13.28
C PRO A 196 20.19 -10.80 -14.44
N ASP A 197 20.35 -12.07 -14.24
CA ASP A 197 20.16 -13.14 -15.22
C ASP A 197 18.83 -13.91 -15.00
N VAL A 198 17.98 -13.51 -14.07
CA VAL A 198 16.70 -14.17 -13.75
C VAL A 198 15.54 -13.27 -14.10
#